data_a0308662b99a2d2e43858a4ff4960630
#
_entry.id   a0308662b99a2d2e43858a4ff4960630
#
_cell.length_a   1.000
_cell.length_b   1.000
_cell.length_c   1.000
_cell.angle_alpha   90.00
_cell.angle_beta   90.00
_cell.angle_gamma   90.00
#
_symmetry.space_group_name_H-M   'P 1'
#
loop_
_entity.id
_entity.type
_entity.pdbx_description
1 polymer ?
#
loop_
_entity_poly.entity_id
_entity_poly.type
_entity_poly.pdbx_seq_one_letter_code
_entity_poly.pdbx_strand_id
1 'polypeptide(L)'
;LSRMGDGRAVLRSSIREFLASEALYHLGIPTTRALGITTSSEPVRRETMERASMLMRYSESHIRFGSFEYFSYTEQHDALKILADYTLENHFEEVVSCESPYDEFLISAVKKTASLIAYWQAYGFAHGVMNTDNMSIIGQTFDYGPYGFMESYDPYYICNHSDDHGRYAFNKQPAIGLWNCQALAQALSPLTVNIKPRQVSQIYQDNFTQRYHSLMIKKLGLTQNQQNDKQLYQDLLDLLEGYHIDYTNFFRALSHFDQNDGAVSLEIIKSCAAPFDPWFDRYKARLNVEKLSDEQRHKNMLGVNPKYVLRNYLAQMAIQNSETGDFSELHRLYDVL
;
A
#
# COMPACT_ATOMS: atom_id res chain seq x y z
N LEU A 1 24.58 -8.47 -0.10
CA LEU A 1 25.08 -8.89 1.24
C LEU A 1 23.95 -8.83 2.24
N SER A 2 23.74 -9.90 3.00
CA SER A 2 22.64 -10.04 3.95
C SER A 2 22.96 -9.47 5.35
N ARG A 3 23.95 -8.61 5.45
CA ARG A 3 24.45 -8.03 6.71
C ARG A 3 24.84 -9.14 7.70
N MET A 4 24.10 -9.27 8.82
CA MET A 4 24.31 -10.31 9.83
C MET A 4 23.54 -11.62 9.55
N GLY A 5 22.70 -11.65 8.50
CA GLY A 5 21.92 -12.81 8.11
C GLY A 5 22.70 -13.80 7.25
N ASP A 6 22.17 -15.00 7.09
CA ASP A 6 22.72 -16.08 6.25
C ASP A 6 22.44 -15.91 4.75
N GLY A 7 21.60 -14.91 4.36
CA GLY A 7 21.22 -14.66 2.99
C GLY A 7 20.27 -15.68 2.38
N ARG A 8 19.64 -16.51 3.19
CA ARG A 8 18.74 -17.59 2.74
C ARG A 8 17.28 -17.20 2.94
N ALA A 9 16.44 -17.44 1.94
CA ALA A 9 15.00 -17.33 2.07
C ALA A 9 14.40 -18.68 2.50
N VAL A 10 13.27 -18.60 3.21
CA VAL A 10 12.49 -19.78 3.61
C VAL A 10 11.15 -19.79 2.92
N LEU A 11 10.55 -20.97 2.75
CA LEU A 11 9.32 -21.18 1.99
C LEU A 11 8.18 -20.29 2.50
N ARG A 12 8.00 -20.18 3.80
CA ARG A 12 7.00 -19.33 4.44
C ARG A 12 7.10 -17.87 3.97
N SER A 13 8.31 -17.29 4.03
CA SER A 13 8.52 -15.90 3.60
C SER A 13 8.28 -15.71 2.10
N SER A 14 8.76 -16.66 1.28
CA SER A 14 8.60 -16.60 -0.18
C SER A 14 7.14 -16.69 -0.61
N ILE A 15 6.32 -17.54 0.05
CA ILE A 15 4.88 -17.62 -0.19
C ILE A 15 4.19 -16.31 0.17
N ARG A 16 4.52 -15.71 1.32
CA ARG A 16 3.95 -14.43 1.72
C ARG A 16 4.26 -13.32 0.69
N GLU A 17 5.50 -13.22 0.28
CA GLU A 17 5.93 -12.21 -0.70
C GLU A 17 5.33 -12.44 -2.09
N PHE A 18 5.24 -13.69 -2.53
CA PHE A 18 4.62 -14.07 -3.80
C PHE A 18 3.16 -13.65 -3.83
N LEU A 19 2.38 -14.08 -2.85
CA LEU A 19 0.95 -13.76 -2.78
C LEU A 19 0.70 -12.27 -2.60
N ALA A 20 1.50 -11.57 -1.78
CA ALA A 20 1.34 -10.14 -1.55
C ALA A 20 1.57 -9.31 -2.81
N SER A 21 2.65 -9.58 -3.55
CA SER A 21 2.97 -8.86 -4.77
C SER A 21 1.85 -9.00 -5.81
N GLU A 22 1.35 -10.22 -6.02
CA GLU A 22 0.29 -10.49 -6.99
C GLU A 22 -1.07 -9.90 -6.51
N ALA A 23 -1.41 -10.04 -5.23
CA ALA A 23 -2.61 -9.41 -4.66
C ALA A 23 -2.61 -7.88 -4.86
N LEU A 24 -1.50 -7.22 -4.54
CA LEU A 24 -1.39 -5.76 -4.73
C LEU A 24 -1.48 -5.36 -6.20
N TYR A 25 -0.86 -6.14 -7.09
CA TYR A 25 -0.92 -5.89 -8.53
C TYR A 25 -2.36 -5.93 -9.06
N HIS A 26 -3.11 -6.97 -8.70
CA HIS A 26 -4.50 -7.13 -9.15
C HIS A 26 -5.46 -6.13 -8.49
N LEU A 27 -5.09 -5.56 -7.33
CA LEU A 27 -5.78 -4.40 -6.74
C LEU A 27 -5.42 -3.06 -7.43
N GLY A 28 -4.52 -3.05 -8.42
CA GLY A 28 -4.05 -1.84 -9.10
C GLY A 28 -3.11 -0.98 -8.25
N ILE A 29 -2.50 -1.56 -7.21
CA ILE A 29 -1.53 -0.89 -6.36
C ILE A 29 -0.13 -1.09 -6.94
N PRO A 30 0.66 -0.01 -7.18
CA PRO A 30 2.01 -0.16 -7.72
C PRO A 30 2.87 -1.09 -6.87
N THR A 31 3.42 -2.12 -7.48
CA THR A 31 4.12 -3.19 -6.78
C THR A 31 5.09 -3.92 -7.72
N THR A 32 6.10 -4.58 -7.16
CA THR A 32 6.89 -5.58 -7.90
C THR A 32 6.03 -6.80 -8.17
N ARG A 33 6.43 -7.64 -9.14
CA ARG A 33 5.75 -8.88 -9.50
C ARG A 33 6.59 -10.08 -9.11
N ALA A 34 5.94 -11.21 -8.92
CA ALA A 34 6.60 -12.48 -8.65
C ALA A 34 6.32 -13.49 -9.79
N LEU A 35 7.38 -14.06 -10.35
CA LEU A 35 7.27 -15.01 -11.45
C LEU A 35 7.08 -16.46 -10.97
N GLY A 36 7.67 -16.80 -9.83
CA GLY A 36 7.56 -18.15 -9.28
C GLY A 36 8.40 -18.35 -8.02
N ILE A 37 8.13 -19.46 -7.34
CA ILE A 37 8.88 -19.92 -6.16
C ILE A 37 9.48 -21.30 -6.47
N THR A 38 10.74 -21.47 -6.11
CA THR A 38 11.36 -22.81 -6.03
C THR A 38 11.67 -23.13 -4.59
N THR A 39 11.53 -24.39 -4.20
CA THR A 39 11.85 -24.87 -2.85
C THR A 39 12.78 -26.07 -2.89
N SER A 40 13.54 -26.26 -1.84
CA SER A 40 14.44 -27.40 -1.68
C SER A 40 14.19 -28.11 -0.34
N SER A 41 14.77 -29.29 -0.17
CA SER A 41 14.78 -30.01 1.10
C SER A 41 15.86 -29.51 2.07
N GLU A 42 16.67 -28.53 1.66
CA GLU A 42 17.71 -27.98 2.52
C GLU A 42 17.08 -27.25 3.72
N PRO A 43 17.45 -27.62 4.96
CA PRO A 43 16.92 -26.98 6.15
C PRO A 43 17.63 -25.65 6.40
N VAL A 44 16.83 -24.64 6.74
CA VAL A 44 17.31 -23.31 7.13
C VAL A 44 16.82 -23.01 8.53
N ARG A 45 17.74 -22.66 9.42
CA ARG A 45 17.40 -22.33 10.80
C ARG A 45 16.80 -20.93 10.89
N ARG A 46 15.60 -20.85 11.43
CA ARG A 46 14.90 -19.64 11.86
C ARG A 46 14.50 -19.81 13.34
N GLU A 47 13.29 -19.49 13.72
CA GLU A 47 12.75 -19.89 15.05
C GLU A 47 12.66 -21.41 15.14
N THR A 48 12.29 -22.04 14.03
CA THR A 48 12.29 -23.48 13.82
C THR A 48 13.16 -23.84 12.60
N MET A 49 13.27 -25.14 12.27
CA MET A 49 13.89 -25.58 11.02
C MET A 49 12.86 -25.48 9.90
N GLU A 50 13.11 -24.63 8.92
CA GLU A 50 12.23 -24.37 7.78
C GLU A 50 12.89 -24.80 6.47
N ARG A 51 12.09 -24.98 5.41
CA ARG A 51 12.59 -25.35 4.08
C ARG A 51 13.17 -24.13 3.37
N ALA A 52 14.32 -24.29 2.75
CA ALA A 52 14.89 -23.26 1.88
C ALA A 52 14.03 -23.04 0.64
N SER A 53 14.00 -21.80 0.17
CA SER A 53 13.30 -21.45 -1.07
C SER A 53 14.00 -20.30 -1.78
N MET A 54 13.62 -20.09 -3.04
CA MET A 54 13.99 -18.94 -3.84
C MET A 54 12.75 -18.36 -4.50
N LEU A 55 12.53 -17.08 -4.34
CA LEU A 55 11.49 -16.33 -5.03
C LEU A 55 12.11 -15.59 -6.21
N MET A 56 11.59 -15.82 -7.42
CA MET A 56 11.93 -15.03 -8.59
C MET A 56 10.98 -13.85 -8.68
N ARG A 57 11.54 -12.67 -8.46
CA ARG A 57 10.82 -11.38 -8.53
C ARG A 57 11.32 -10.57 -9.71
N TYR A 58 10.44 -9.82 -10.35
CA TYR A 58 10.82 -8.84 -11.35
C TYR A 58 10.14 -7.48 -11.11
N SER A 59 10.83 -6.42 -11.51
CA SER A 59 10.41 -5.04 -11.41
C SER A 59 11.17 -4.21 -12.42
N GLU A 60 10.64 -3.07 -12.80
CA GLU A 60 11.35 -2.08 -13.60
C GLU A 60 12.62 -1.58 -12.88
N SER A 61 12.58 -1.47 -11.55
CA SER A 61 13.73 -1.06 -10.74
C SER A 61 13.65 -1.65 -9.33
N HIS A 62 14.83 -1.99 -8.78
CA HIS A 62 15.03 -2.31 -7.36
C HIS A 62 15.87 -1.24 -6.64
N ILE A 63 16.06 -0.06 -7.25
CA ILE A 63 16.75 1.07 -6.62
C ILE A 63 15.88 1.59 -5.48
N ARG A 64 16.50 1.81 -4.33
CA ARG A 64 15.87 2.18 -3.06
C ARG A 64 16.33 3.56 -2.61
N PHE A 65 15.57 4.22 -1.77
CA PHE A 65 15.99 5.46 -1.12
C PHE A 65 17.31 5.25 -0.34
N GLY A 66 17.43 4.13 0.38
CA GLY A 66 18.65 3.78 1.12
C GLY A 66 19.90 3.67 0.26
N SER A 67 19.77 3.39 -1.06
CA SER A 67 20.93 3.38 -1.95
C SER A 67 21.55 4.78 -2.11
N PHE A 68 20.72 5.83 -2.18
CA PHE A 68 21.18 7.22 -2.23
C PHE A 68 21.72 7.68 -0.87
N GLU A 69 21.06 7.30 0.23
CA GLU A 69 21.53 7.61 1.57
C GLU A 69 22.91 7.01 1.83
N TYR A 70 23.14 5.77 1.41
CA TYR A 70 24.43 5.11 1.59
C TYR A 70 25.57 5.92 0.97
N PHE A 71 25.46 6.32 -0.29
CA PHE A 71 26.51 7.10 -0.97
C PHE A 71 26.62 8.51 -0.40
N SER A 72 25.54 9.13 0.00
CA SER A 72 25.54 10.44 0.62
C SER A 72 26.24 10.43 2.00
N TYR A 73 25.89 9.51 2.90
CA TYR A 73 26.47 9.41 4.23
C TYR A 73 27.92 8.92 4.25
N THR A 74 28.34 8.18 3.22
CA THR A 74 29.73 7.76 3.06
C THR A 74 30.55 8.75 2.24
N GLU A 75 29.99 9.94 1.94
CA GLU A 75 30.65 11.04 1.19
C GLU A 75 31.13 10.62 -0.21
N GLN A 76 30.52 9.59 -0.79
CA GLN A 76 30.83 9.09 -2.15
C GLN A 76 30.01 9.87 -3.21
N HIS A 77 30.23 11.19 -3.33
CA HIS A 77 29.41 12.08 -4.16
C HIS A 77 29.45 11.73 -5.65
N ASP A 78 30.56 11.23 -6.16
CA ASP A 78 30.66 10.78 -7.56
C ASP A 78 29.76 9.55 -7.80
N ALA A 79 29.78 8.58 -6.89
CA ALA A 79 28.91 7.40 -6.95
C ALA A 79 27.43 7.77 -6.80
N LEU A 80 27.11 8.72 -5.90
CA LEU A 80 25.76 9.28 -5.77
C LEU A 80 25.28 9.89 -7.09
N LYS A 81 26.14 10.68 -7.75
CA LYS A 81 25.81 11.29 -9.04
C LYS A 81 25.59 10.23 -10.12
N ILE A 82 26.47 9.24 -10.23
CA ILE A 82 26.33 8.14 -11.20
C ILE A 82 24.99 7.38 -10.96
N LEU A 83 24.63 7.10 -9.71
CA LEU A 83 23.36 6.44 -9.40
C LEU A 83 22.17 7.33 -9.78
N ALA A 84 22.25 8.64 -9.50
CA ALA A 84 21.20 9.58 -9.84
C ALA A 84 21.03 9.73 -11.36
N ASP A 85 22.14 9.86 -12.11
CA ASP A 85 22.13 9.93 -13.59
C ASP A 85 21.50 8.66 -14.18
N TYR A 86 21.96 7.48 -13.74
CA TYR A 86 21.38 6.20 -14.16
C TYR A 86 19.89 6.12 -13.90
N THR A 87 19.47 6.56 -12.71
CA THR A 87 18.04 6.52 -12.30
C THR A 87 17.21 7.47 -13.16
N LEU A 88 17.71 8.66 -13.41
CA LEU A 88 17.08 9.65 -14.29
C LEU A 88 16.89 9.10 -15.70
N GLU A 89 17.96 8.61 -16.32
CA GLU A 89 17.99 8.15 -17.71
C GLU A 89 17.09 6.93 -17.96
N ASN A 90 16.93 6.06 -16.97
CA ASN A 90 16.21 4.79 -17.15
C ASN A 90 14.80 4.77 -16.55
N HIS A 91 14.45 5.68 -15.65
CA HIS A 91 13.18 5.62 -14.91
C HIS A 91 12.45 6.96 -14.79
N PHE A 92 13.08 8.05 -15.24
CA PHE A 92 12.53 9.41 -15.19
C PHE A 92 12.89 10.19 -16.43
N GLU A 93 12.83 9.54 -17.60
CA GLU A 93 13.21 10.11 -18.91
C GLU A 93 12.51 11.44 -19.18
N GLU A 94 11.28 11.62 -18.68
CA GLU A 94 10.46 12.81 -18.85
C GLU A 94 11.06 14.07 -18.24
N VAL A 95 11.99 13.94 -17.27
CA VAL A 95 12.60 15.09 -16.59
C VAL A 95 14.09 15.29 -16.92
N VAL A 96 14.69 14.43 -17.71
CA VAL A 96 16.14 14.50 -18.08
C VAL A 96 16.49 15.82 -18.76
N SER A 97 15.59 16.35 -19.60
CA SER A 97 15.82 17.59 -20.36
C SER A 97 15.34 18.86 -19.63
N CYS A 98 14.87 18.75 -18.38
CA CYS A 98 14.47 19.92 -17.59
C CYS A 98 15.68 20.77 -17.19
N GLU A 99 15.44 22.04 -16.86
CA GLU A 99 16.49 22.99 -16.42
C GLU A 99 17.20 22.49 -15.15
N SER A 100 16.46 21.83 -14.24
CA SER A 100 16.97 21.27 -12.98
C SER A 100 16.56 19.79 -12.84
N PRO A 101 17.19 18.86 -13.57
CA PRO A 101 16.71 17.48 -13.66
C PRO A 101 16.72 16.74 -12.32
N TYR A 102 17.67 16.98 -11.43
CA TYR A 102 17.68 16.35 -10.11
C TYR A 102 16.58 16.86 -9.17
N ASP A 103 16.21 18.15 -9.28
CA ASP A 103 15.06 18.68 -8.53
C ASP A 103 13.76 18.04 -9.01
N GLU A 104 13.55 17.95 -10.32
CA GLU A 104 12.36 17.32 -10.91
C GLU A 104 12.31 15.80 -10.66
N PHE A 105 13.46 15.13 -10.66
CA PHE A 105 13.57 13.74 -10.23
C PHE A 105 13.10 13.54 -8.79
N LEU A 106 13.60 14.35 -7.86
CA LEU A 106 13.18 14.30 -6.46
C LEU A 106 11.67 14.57 -6.32
N ILE A 107 11.14 15.59 -7.02
CA ILE A 107 9.70 15.91 -7.04
C ILE A 107 8.89 14.71 -7.54
N SER A 108 9.31 14.07 -8.62
CA SER A 108 8.63 12.91 -9.20
C SER A 108 8.64 11.71 -8.26
N ALA A 109 9.78 11.41 -7.63
CA ALA A 109 9.89 10.33 -6.64
C ALA A 109 8.99 10.58 -5.42
N VAL A 110 8.91 11.82 -4.93
CA VAL A 110 8.03 12.23 -3.83
C VAL A 110 6.56 12.05 -4.21
N LYS A 111 6.14 12.46 -5.40
CA LYS A 111 4.76 12.30 -5.90
C LYS A 111 4.38 10.82 -6.03
N LYS A 112 5.26 10.00 -6.62
CA LYS A 112 5.04 8.55 -6.76
C LYS A 112 4.89 7.89 -5.38
N THR A 113 5.74 8.23 -4.42
CA THR A 113 5.67 7.72 -3.04
C THR A 113 4.40 8.14 -2.32
N ALA A 114 4.02 9.41 -2.40
CA ALA A 114 2.79 9.93 -1.80
C ALA A 114 1.55 9.21 -2.36
N SER A 115 1.53 8.99 -3.68
CA SER A 115 0.46 8.23 -4.34
C SER A 115 0.41 6.77 -3.87
N LEU A 116 1.57 6.10 -3.76
CA LEU A 116 1.65 4.72 -3.26
C LEU A 116 1.08 4.58 -1.84
N ILE A 117 1.50 5.46 -0.93
CA ILE A 117 1.01 5.45 0.45
C ILE A 117 -0.50 5.72 0.51
N ALA A 118 -1.03 6.57 -0.36
CA ALA A 118 -2.47 6.82 -0.46
C ALA A 118 -3.24 5.55 -0.88
N TYR A 119 -2.70 4.74 -1.78
CA TYR A 119 -3.27 3.43 -2.11
C TYR A 119 -3.27 2.50 -0.89
N TRP A 120 -2.15 2.38 -0.15
CA TRP A 120 -2.11 1.54 1.04
C TRP A 120 -3.18 1.94 2.06
N GLN A 121 -3.31 3.25 2.31
CA GLN A 121 -4.36 3.77 3.21
C GLN A 121 -5.77 3.46 2.70
N ALA A 122 -6.03 3.63 1.41
CA ALA A 122 -7.37 3.42 0.85
C ALA A 122 -7.79 1.94 0.79
N TYR A 123 -6.82 1.02 0.74
CA TYR A 123 -7.09 -0.43 0.68
C TYR A 123 -6.87 -1.15 2.02
N GLY A 124 -6.56 -0.43 3.10
CA GLY A 124 -6.36 -1.03 4.41
C GLY A 124 -5.11 -1.90 4.51
N PHE A 125 -4.08 -1.58 3.71
CA PHE A 125 -2.81 -2.30 3.70
C PHE A 125 -1.79 -1.65 4.61
N ALA A 126 -1.26 -2.40 5.57
CA ALA A 126 -0.14 -2.03 6.42
C ALA A 126 1.13 -2.73 5.95
N HIS A 127 2.15 -1.95 5.58
CA HIS A 127 3.45 -2.50 5.12
C HIS A 127 4.29 -3.06 6.27
N GLY A 128 4.29 -2.39 7.40
CA GLY A 128 4.92 -2.83 8.65
C GLY A 128 6.42 -2.60 8.79
N VAL A 129 7.16 -2.27 7.72
CA VAL A 129 8.58 -1.91 7.77
C VAL A 129 8.91 -0.88 6.69
N MET A 130 8.66 0.38 6.98
CA MET A 130 8.84 1.48 6.05
C MET A 130 10.15 2.25 6.32
N ASN A 131 11.29 1.56 6.39
CA ASN A 131 12.58 2.22 6.36
C ASN A 131 12.97 2.58 4.93
N THR A 132 14.02 3.40 4.74
CA THR A 132 14.48 3.85 3.42
C THR A 132 14.95 2.72 2.51
N ASP A 133 15.40 1.59 3.09
CA ASP A 133 15.75 0.38 2.33
C ASP A 133 14.52 -0.32 1.74
N ASN A 134 13.31 -0.01 2.21
CA ASN A 134 12.05 -0.57 1.75
C ASN A 134 11.20 0.45 0.98
N MET A 135 11.80 1.55 0.53
CA MET A 135 11.14 2.56 -0.29
C MET A 135 11.72 2.56 -1.71
N SER A 136 10.87 2.18 -2.67
CA SER A 136 11.23 2.17 -4.10
C SER A 136 11.35 3.60 -4.63
N ILE A 137 12.41 3.84 -5.42
CA ILE A 137 12.59 5.14 -6.07
C ILE A 137 11.51 5.44 -7.12
N ILE A 138 10.92 4.42 -7.70
CA ILE A 138 9.84 4.54 -8.70
C ILE A 138 8.43 4.39 -8.09
N GLY A 139 8.31 4.33 -6.75
CA GLY A 139 7.03 4.27 -6.05
C GLY A 139 6.30 2.93 -6.18
N GLN A 140 7.01 1.81 -6.21
CA GLN A 140 6.45 0.47 -6.16
C GLN A 140 6.56 -0.12 -4.74
N THR A 141 5.59 -0.93 -4.34
CA THR A 141 5.68 -1.74 -3.12
C THR A 141 6.64 -2.90 -3.33
N PHE A 142 7.54 -3.13 -2.38
CA PHE A 142 8.40 -4.31 -2.32
C PHE A 142 8.84 -4.62 -0.87
N ASP A 143 9.53 -5.75 -0.67
CA ASP A 143 9.97 -6.22 0.66
C ASP A 143 8.81 -6.45 1.64
N TYR A 144 7.93 -7.37 1.25
CA TYR A 144 6.72 -7.75 1.99
C TYR A 144 7.05 -8.66 3.17
N GLY A 145 7.64 -8.10 4.22
CA GLY A 145 7.94 -8.84 5.46
C GLY A 145 6.68 -9.04 6.31
N PRO A 146 6.47 -8.19 7.33
CA PRO A 146 5.36 -8.34 8.26
C PRO A 146 4.04 -7.68 7.82
N TYR A 147 3.84 -7.41 6.54
CA TYR A 147 2.63 -6.74 6.03
C TYR A 147 1.33 -7.40 6.49
N GLY A 148 0.23 -6.66 6.40
CA GLY A 148 -1.12 -7.20 6.57
C GLY A 148 -2.18 -6.30 5.97
N PHE A 149 -3.27 -6.93 5.46
CA PHE A 149 -4.53 -6.23 5.24
C PHE A 149 -5.33 -6.28 6.52
N MET A 150 -5.81 -5.12 7.00
CA MET A 150 -6.62 -5.08 8.21
C MET A 150 -7.95 -5.81 8.00
N GLU A 151 -8.47 -6.37 9.07
CA GLU A 151 -9.80 -6.95 9.12
C GLU A 151 -10.81 -5.88 9.54
N SER A 152 -11.06 -5.71 10.83
CA SER A 152 -11.79 -4.55 11.33
C SER A 152 -10.98 -3.27 11.10
N TYR A 153 -11.68 -2.16 10.81
CA TYR A 153 -11.00 -0.89 10.69
C TYR A 153 -10.39 -0.49 12.04
N ASP A 154 -9.06 -0.41 12.05
CA ASP A 154 -8.27 0.00 13.20
C ASP A 154 -7.13 0.92 12.73
N PRO A 155 -7.22 2.23 12.96
CA PRO A 155 -6.15 3.17 12.59
C PRO A 155 -4.83 2.89 13.30
N TYR A 156 -4.83 2.18 14.43
CA TYR A 156 -3.64 1.84 15.21
C TYR A 156 -3.10 0.44 14.91
N TYR A 157 -3.65 -0.23 13.89
CA TYR A 157 -3.23 -1.57 13.50
C TYR A 157 -1.72 -1.67 13.25
N ILE A 158 -1.07 -2.62 13.94
CA ILE A 158 0.36 -2.93 13.83
C ILE A 158 0.48 -4.38 13.32
N CYS A 159 0.98 -4.56 12.10
CA CYS A 159 1.18 -5.89 11.54
C CYS A 159 2.55 -6.50 11.85
N ASN A 160 3.49 -5.70 12.36
CA ASN A 160 4.85 -6.11 12.69
C ASN A 160 5.01 -6.34 14.20
N HIS A 161 5.12 -7.58 14.62
CA HIS A 161 5.30 -7.96 16.03
C HIS A 161 6.60 -7.41 16.68
N SER A 162 7.57 -6.98 15.87
CA SER A 162 8.81 -6.35 16.38
C SER A 162 8.72 -4.83 16.48
N ASP A 163 7.57 -4.24 16.13
CA ASP A 163 7.33 -2.80 16.22
C ASP A 163 6.64 -2.44 17.55
N ASP A 164 7.35 -2.62 18.66
CA ASP A 164 6.83 -2.42 20.02
C ASP A 164 6.29 -1.00 20.28
N HIS A 165 6.75 -0.01 19.51
CA HIS A 165 6.33 1.39 19.64
C HIS A 165 5.31 1.83 18.59
N GLY A 166 4.88 0.94 17.71
CA GLY A 166 3.97 1.24 16.64
C GLY A 166 4.48 2.32 15.68
N ARG A 167 5.79 2.34 15.41
CA ARG A 167 6.38 3.28 14.45
C ARG A 167 5.72 3.19 13.09
N TYR A 168 5.37 1.97 12.67
CA TYR A 168 4.77 1.65 11.38
C TYR A 168 3.28 1.30 11.50
N ALA A 169 2.58 1.75 12.55
CA ALA A 169 1.14 1.61 12.65
C ALA A 169 0.45 2.20 11.42
N PHE A 170 -0.71 1.66 11.06
CA PHE A 170 -1.42 2.01 9.84
C PHE A 170 -1.63 3.53 9.67
N ASN A 171 -2.09 4.21 10.71
CA ASN A 171 -2.29 5.67 10.69
C ASN A 171 -0.99 6.48 10.62
N LYS A 172 0.16 5.87 10.90
CA LYS A 172 1.47 6.54 10.83
C LYS A 172 2.14 6.41 9.46
N GLN A 173 1.69 5.52 8.60
CA GLN A 173 2.29 5.29 7.28
C GLN A 173 2.45 6.58 6.46
N PRO A 174 1.44 7.52 6.41
CA PRO A 174 1.63 8.76 5.68
C PRO A 174 2.76 9.64 6.23
N ALA A 175 2.89 9.73 7.55
CA ALA A 175 3.95 10.51 8.18
C ALA A 175 5.33 9.87 7.97
N ILE A 176 5.43 8.54 8.02
CA ILE A 176 6.67 7.81 7.75
C ILE A 176 7.05 7.90 6.26
N GLY A 177 6.08 7.85 5.34
CA GLY A 177 6.32 8.09 3.92
C GLY A 177 6.90 9.49 3.66
N LEU A 178 6.36 10.51 4.32
CA LEU A 178 6.93 11.86 4.28
C LEU A 178 8.36 11.90 4.82
N TRP A 179 8.61 11.28 5.98
CA TRP A 179 9.94 11.20 6.57
C TRP A 179 10.95 10.56 5.60
N ASN A 180 10.58 9.48 4.92
CA ASN A 180 11.43 8.84 3.91
C ASN A 180 11.71 9.77 2.72
N CYS A 181 10.72 10.53 2.25
CA CYS A 181 10.93 11.53 1.20
C CYS A 181 11.89 12.65 1.63
N GLN A 182 11.84 13.05 2.90
CA GLN A 182 12.79 14.03 3.45
C GLN A 182 14.20 13.44 3.56
N ALA A 183 14.34 12.16 3.93
CA ALA A 183 15.62 11.47 3.95
C ALA A 183 16.23 11.37 2.54
N LEU A 184 15.42 11.04 1.53
CA LEU A 184 15.85 11.06 0.12
C LEU A 184 16.29 12.48 -0.31
N ALA A 185 15.53 13.51 0.05
CA ALA A 185 15.88 14.91 -0.27
C ALA A 185 17.21 15.32 0.39
N GLN A 186 17.44 14.87 1.62
CA GLN A 186 18.73 15.10 2.30
C GLN A 186 19.87 14.38 1.59
N ALA A 187 19.65 13.13 1.17
CA ALA A 187 20.65 12.35 0.45
C ALA A 187 21.01 12.97 -0.93
N LEU A 188 20.02 13.53 -1.62
CA LEU A 188 20.21 14.18 -2.93
C LEU A 188 20.64 15.66 -2.83
N SER A 189 20.78 16.22 -1.63
CA SER A 189 21.11 17.64 -1.44
C SER A 189 22.40 18.11 -2.14
N PRO A 190 23.44 17.26 -2.36
CA PRO A 190 24.60 17.68 -3.14
C PRO A 190 24.32 17.89 -4.64
N LEU A 191 23.21 17.34 -5.15
CA LEU A 191 22.85 17.39 -6.58
C LEU A 191 21.68 18.35 -6.86
N THR A 192 20.80 18.58 -5.87
CA THR A 192 19.62 19.46 -6.02
C THR A 192 20.00 20.93 -5.74
N VAL A 193 19.33 21.87 -6.44
CA VAL A 193 19.69 23.29 -6.39
C VAL A 193 18.56 24.14 -5.78
N ASN A 194 17.32 23.90 -6.21
CA ASN A 194 16.20 24.81 -5.91
C ASN A 194 15.24 24.27 -4.87
N ILE A 195 15.18 22.94 -4.69
CA ILE A 195 14.19 22.32 -3.82
C ILE A 195 14.62 22.37 -2.35
N LYS A 196 13.70 22.83 -1.48
CA LYS A 196 13.92 22.91 -0.04
C LYS A 196 13.08 21.85 0.68
N PRO A 197 13.49 21.39 1.89
CA PRO A 197 12.74 20.38 2.65
C PRO A 197 11.25 20.72 2.86
N ARG A 198 10.92 22.00 3.06
CA ARG A 198 9.52 22.44 3.19
C ARG A 198 8.69 22.20 1.91
N GLN A 199 9.29 22.39 0.75
CA GLN A 199 8.61 22.14 -0.54
C GLN A 199 8.36 20.64 -0.74
N VAL A 200 9.31 19.78 -0.35
CA VAL A 200 9.13 18.32 -0.35
C VAL A 200 7.92 17.94 0.49
N SER A 201 7.78 18.51 1.70
CA SER A 201 6.66 18.24 2.58
C SER A 201 5.33 18.67 1.95
N GLN A 202 5.28 19.84 1.35
CA GLN A 202 4.06 20.34 0.70
C GLN A 202 3.68 19.48 -0.50
N ILE A 203 4.65 19.15 -1.38
CA ILE A 203 4.43 18.30 -2.55
C ILE A 203 3.89 16.93 -2.12
N TYR A 204 4.48 16.32 -1.09
CA TYR A 204 4.03 15.04 -0.55
C TYR A 204 2.59 15.12 -0.04
N GLN A 205 2.30 16.10 0.84
CA GLN A 205 0.99 16.26 1.46
C GLN A 205 -0.12 16.51 0.45
N ASP A 206 0.13 17.39 -0.53
CA ASP A 206 -0.84 17.71 -1.58
C ASP A 206 -1.15 16.47 -2.44
N ASN A 207 -0.11 15.76 -2.89
CA ASN A 207 -0.31 14.56 -3.72
C ASN A 207 -0.95 13.41 -2.95
N PHE A 208 -0.54 13.17 -1.69
CA PHE A 208 -1.16 12.17 -0.83
C PHE A 208 -2.65 12.48 -0.62
N THR A 209 -2.97 13.71 -0.21
CA THR A 209 -4.34 14.14 0.08
C THR A 209 -5.23 14.03 -1.16
N GLN A 210 -4.74 14.51 -2.29
CA GLN A 210 -5.47 14.45 -3.56
C GLN A 210 -5.73 13.00 -3.99
N ARG A 211 -4.70 12.15 -3.94
CA ARG A 211 -4.82 10.73 -4.33
C ARG A 211 -5.74 9.97 -3.39
N TYR A 212 -5.54 10.10 -2.09
CA TYR A 212 -6.38 9.44 -1.08
C TYR A 212 -7.84 9.85 -1.20
N HIS A 213 -8.11 11.15 -1.31
CA HIS A 213 -9.46 11.66 -1.55
C HIS A 213 -10.09 11.04 -2.81
N SER A 214 -9.37 11.05 -3.93
CA SER A 214 -9.86 10.45 -5.18
C SER A 214 -10.18 8.96 -5.05
N LEU A 215 -9.39 8.20 -4.29
CA LEU A 215 -9.64 6.78 -4.04
C LEU A 215 -10.88 6.58 -3.16
N MET A 216 -11.03 7.36 -2.08
CA MET A 216 -12.18 7.27 -1.18
C MET A 216 -13.49 7.65 -1.88
N ILE A 217 -13.48 8.69 -2.72
CA ILE A 217 -14.60 9.08 -3.58
C ILE A 217 -15.06 7.91 -4.46
N LYS A 218 -14.13 7.24 -5.13
CA LYS A 218 -14.43 6.07 -5.96
C LYS A 218 -14.99 4.90 -5.14
N LYS A 219 -14.44 4.65 -3.95
CA LYS A 219 -14.94 3.61 -3.04
C LYS A 219 -16.36 3.87 -2.56
N LEU A 220 -16.77 5.13 -2.46
CA LEU A 220 -18.14 5.54 -2.14
C LEU A 220 -19.05 5.62 -3.39
N GLY A 221 -18.56 5.31 -4.59
CA GLY A 221 -19.35 5.37 -5.81
C GLY A 221 -19.65 6.79 -6.29
N LEU A 222 -18.86 7.76 -5.84
CA LEU A 222 -18.99 9.17 -6.23
C LEU A 222 -18.10 9.47 -7.45
N THR A 223 -18.50 10.40 -8.30
CA THR A 223 -17.77 10.78 -9.52
C THR A 223 -17.35 12.25 -9.52
N GLN A 224 -18.02 13.07 -8.73
CA GLN A 224 -17.76 14.49 -8.60
C GLN A 224 -17.25 14.80 -7.20
N ASN A 225 -16.31 15.75 -7.10
CA ASN A 225 -15.86 16.24 -5.80
C ASN A 225 -16.80 17.32 -5.27
N GLN A 226 -17.27 17.16 -4.04
CA GLN A 226 -18.05 18.16 -3.31
C GLN A 226 -17.33 18.54 -2.01
N GLN A 227 -17.61 19.74 -1.54
CA GLN A 227 -16.90 20.33 -0.38
C GLN A 227 -16.93 19.42 0.88
N ASN A 228 -18.03 18.71 1.10
CA ASN A 228 -18.23 17.90 2.32
C ASN A 228 -17.87 16.42 2.16
N ASP A 229 -17.36 16.01 1.00
CA ASP A 229 -17.05 14.59 0.75
C ASP A 229 -15.95 14.06 1.69
N LYS A 230 -14.97 14.92 2.04
CA LYS A 230 -13.94 14.56 3.01
C LYS A 230 -14.55 14.22 4.38
N GLN A 231 -15.46 15.05 4.86
CA GLN A 231 -16.14 14.80 6.12
C GLN A 231 -17.00 13.53 6.06
N LEU A 232 -17.66 13.28 4.93
CA LEU A 232 -18.50 12.09 4.74
C LEU A 232 -17.71 10.79 4.92
N TYR A 233 -16.54 10.64 4.28
CA TYR A 233 -15.76 9.42 4.47
C TYR A 233 -15.03 9.39 5.81
N GLN A 234 -14.65 10.52 6.39
CA GLN A 234 -14.04 10.55 7.72
C GLN A 234 -15.01 10.04 8.79
N ASP A 235 -16.24 10.57 8.79
CA ASP A 235 -17.29 10.12 9.71
C ASP A 235 -17.62 8.63 9.53
N LEU A 236 -17.54 8.14 8.29
CA LEU A 236 -17.68 6.69 8.06
C LEU A 236 -16.56 5.91 8.73
N LEU A 237 -15.31 6.34 8.56
CA LEU A 237 -14.17 5.65 9.16
C LEU A 237 -14.26 5.64 10.69
N ASP A 238 -14.70 6.74 11.30
CA ASP A 238 -14.94 6.84 12.75
C ASP A 238 -16.01 5.85 13.21
N LEU A 239 -17.08 5.66 12.43
CA LEU A 239 -18.10 4.63 12.70
C LEU A 239 -17.53 3.22 12.56
N LEU A 240 -16.76 2.94 11.49
CA LEU A 240 -16.15 1.62 11.29
C LEU A 240 -15.20 1.26 12.44
N GLU A 241 -14.41 2.23 12.94
CA GLU A 241 -13.55 2.06 14.10
C GLU A 241 -14.36 1.80 15.36
N GLY A 242 -15.34 2.66 15.65
CA GLY A 242 -16.14 2.59 16.88
C GLY A 242 -16.94 1.30 17.04
N TYR A 243 -17.32 0.67 15.93
CA TYR A 243 -18.10 -0.58 15.90
C TYR A 243 -17.29 -1.80 15.43
N HIS A 244 -15.98 -1.66 15.26
CA HIS A 244 -15.07 -2.73 14.82
C HIS A 244 -15.53 -3.44 13.54
N ILE A 245 -16.01 -2.66 12.58
CA ILE A 245 -16.54 -3.20 11.32
C ILE A 245 -15.39 -3.57 10.38
N ASP A 246 -15.53 -4.73 9.73
CA ASP A 246 -14.59 -5.18 8.71
C ASP A 246 -14.50 -4.17 7.54
N TYR A 247 -13.30 -3.63 7.34
CA TYR A 247 -13.06 -2.54 6.40
C TYR A 247 -13.38 -2.93 4.95
N THR A 248 -12.80 -4.02 4.48
CA THR A 248 -12.95 -4.48 3.09
C THR A 248 -14.38 -4.92 2.80
N ASN A 249 -14.95 -5.72 3.70
CA ASN A 249 -16.30 -6.25 3.55
C ASN A 249 -17.36 -5.14 3.63
N PHE A 250 -17.14 -4.09 4.42
CA PHE A 250 -18.05 -2.95 4.46
C PHE A 250 -18.13 -2.25 3.11
N PHE A 251 -16.99 -1.86 2.51
CA PHE A 251 -17.00 -1.20 1.21
C PHE A 251 -17.53 -2.11 0.10
N ARG A 252 -17.29 -3.42 0.20
CA ARG A 252 -17.88 -4.39 -0.72
C ARG A 252 -19.40 -4.46 -0.55
N ALA A 253 -19.91 -4.52 0.65
CA ALA A 253 -21.34 -4.48 0.94
C ALA A 253 -21.98 -3.15 0.50
N LEU A 254 -21.32 -2.01 0.79
CA LEU A 254 -21.77 -0.68 0.35
C LEU A 254 -21.91 -0.58 -1.18
N SER A 255 -21.14 -1.36 -1.94
CA SER A 255 -21.28 -1.41 -3.40
C SER A 255 -22.64 -1.94 -3.84
N HIS A 256 -23.34 -2.69 -2.97
CA HIS A 256 -24.69 -3.22 -3.20
C HIS A 256 -25.80 -2.39 -2.52
N PHE A 257 -25.44 -1.23 -1.98
CA PHE A 257 -26.40 -0.38 -1.29
C PHE A 257 -27.50 0.10 -2.23
N ASP A 258 -28.76 -0.12 -1.82
CA ASP A 258 -29.97 0.40 -2.49
C ASP A 258 -30.47 1.63 -1.71
N GLN A 259 -30.68 2.73 -2.42
CA GLN A 259 -31.16 3.98 -1.84
C GLN A 259 -32.56 3.85 -1.23
N ASN A 260 -33.38 2.91 -1.76
CA ASN A 260 -34.74 2.67 -1.27
C ASN A 260 -34.76 1.92 0.07
N ASP A 261 -33.82 0.97 0.25
CA ASP A 261 -33.82 0.08 1.43
C ASP A 261 -33.03 0.65 2.61
N GLY A 262 -32.08 1.56 2.37
CA GLY A 262 -31.29 2.21 3.42
C GLY A 262 -30.27 1.30 4.12
N ALA A 263 -29.82 1.70 5.31
CA ALA A 263 -28.75 1.03 6.07
C ALA A 263 -29.08 -0.43 6.41
N VAL A 264 -30.31 -0.75 6.63
CA VAL A 264 -30.79 -2.11 7.00
C VAL A 264 -30.48 -3.15 5.91
N SER A 265 -30.27 -2.71 4.64
CA SER A 265 -29.89 -3.59 3.54
C SER A 265 -28.48 -4.18 3.69
N LEU A 266 -27.64 -3.61 4.55
CA LEU A 266 -26.26 -4.08 4.73
C LEU A 266 -26.15 -5.05 5.92
N GLU A 267 -26.14 -6.34 5.63
CA GLU A 267 -26.01 -7.39 6.65
C GLU A 267 -24.82 -7.19 7.60
N ILE A 268 -23.71 -6.63 7.10
CA ILE A 268 -22.47 -6.42 7.86
C ILE A 268 -22.64 -5.47 9.06
N ILE A 269 -23.62 -4.58 9.03
CA ILE A 269 -23.93 -3.64 10.11
C ILE A 269 -25.32 -3.84 10.72
N LYS A 270 -26.02 -4.89 10.35
CA LYS A 270 -27.42 -5.13 10.76
C LYS A 270 -27.61 -5.11 12.27
N SER A 271 -26.65 -5.64 13.03
CA SER A 271 -26.68 -5.66 14.50
C SER A 271 -26.45 -4.29 15.16
N CYS A 272 -25.90 -3.31 14.40
CA CYS A 272 -25.57 -1.97 14.87
C CYS A 272 -26.01 -0.89 13.88
N ALA A 273 -27.13 -1.07 13.17
CA ALA A 273 -27.54 -0.17 12.08
C ALA A 273 -27.88 1.26 12.57
N ALA A 274 -28.54 1.39 13.71
CA ALA A 274 -29.05 2.68 14.18
C ALA A 274 -27.99 3.80 14.27
N PRO A 275 -26.76 3.57 14.78
CA PRO A 275 -25.71 4.58 14.76
C PRO A 275 -25.25 4.99 13.35
N PHE A 276 -25.48 4.14 12.34
CA PHE A 276 -25.14 4.44 10.94
C PHE A 276 -26.23 5.22 10.19
N ASP A 277 -27.49 5.22 10.67
CA ASP A 277 -28.60 5.87 9.98
C ASP A 277 -28.33 7.34 9.63
N PRO A 278 -27.79 8.20 10.53
CA PRO A 278 -27.50 9.60 10.19
C PRO A 278 -26.43 9.74 9.11
N TRP A 279 -25.49 8.79 9.04
CA TRP A 279 -24.49 8.76 7.97
C TRP A 279 -25.11 8.36 6.65
N PHE A 280 -25.97 7.34 6.62
CA PHE A 280 -26.67 6.90 5.42
C PHE A 280 -27.62 7.96 4.87
N ASP A 281 -28.28 8.75 5.72
CA ASP A 281 -29.11 9.87 5.27
C ASP A 281 -28.27 10.91 4.49
N ARG A 282 -27.09 11.25 5.00
CA ARG A 282 -26.14 12.14 4.30
C ARG A 282 -25.60 11.50 3.03
N TYR A 283 -25.28 10.22 3.06
CA TYR A 283 -24.79 9.50 1.89
C TYR A 283 -25.85 9.42 0.79
N LYS A 284 -27.12 9.14 1.10
CA LYS A 284 -28.25 9.22 0.17
C LYS A 284 -28.39 10.62 -0.43
N ALA A 285 -28.40 11.65 0.42
CA ALA A 285 -28.48 13.04 -0.06
C ALA A 285 -27.31 13.37 -1.01
N ARG A 286 -26.11 12.85 -0.70
CA ARG A 286 -24.94 13.04 -1.56
C ARG A 286 -25.06 12.27 -2.89
N LEU A 287 -25.59 11.05 -2.89
CA LEU A 287 -25.84 10.26 -4.10
C LEU A 287 -26.85 10.94 -5.03
N ASN A 288 -27.86 11.62 -4.49
CA ASN A 288 -28.85 12.36 -5.29
C ASN A 288 -28.25 13.50 -6.12
N VAL A 289 -27.04 13.95 -5.79
CA VAL A 289 -26.30 14.95 -6.58
C VAL A 289 -25.55 14.30 -7.76
N GLU A 290 -25.27 13.01 -7.67
CA GLU A 290 -24.65 12.25 -8.75
C GLU A 290 -25.66 12.00 -9.87
N LYS A 291 -25.17 11.98 -11.12
CA LYS A 291 -26.00 11.68 -12.29
C LYS A 291 -25.95 10.21 -12.70
N LEU A 292 -25.45 9.36 -11.82
CA LEU A 292 -25.33 7.91 -12.08
C LEU A 292 -26.59 7.16 -11.64
N SER A 293 -27.00 6.17 -12.42
CA SER A 293 -27.95 5.17 -11.94
C SER A 293 -27.31 4.28 -10.87
N ASP A 294 -28.14 3.67 -10.01
CA ASP A 294 -27.66 2.70 -9.02
C ASP A 294 -26.92 1.53 -9.66
N GLU A 295 -27.37 1.05 -10.82
CA GLU A 295 -26.70 -0.01 -11.57
C GLU A 295 -25.28 0.41 -12.00
N GLN A 296 -25.11 1.62 -12.55
CA GLN A 296 -23.81 2.12 -12.96
C GLN A 296 -22.89 2.38 -11.76
N ARG A 297 -23.42 2.94 -10.67
CA ARG A 297 -22.71 3.13 -9.42
C ARG A 297 -22.23 1.80 -8.86
N HIS A 298 -23.10 0.81 -8.75
CA HIS A 298 -22.80 -0.55 -8.32
C HIS A 298 -21.64 -1.15 -9.12
N LYS A 299 -21.73 -1.12 -10.45
CA LYS A 299 -20.68 -1.62 -11.34
C LYS A 299 -19.33 -0.93 -11.09
N ASN A 300 -19.34 0.40 -10.97
CA ASN A 300 -18.13 1.18 -10.72
C ASN A 300 -17.50 0.83 -9.36
N MET A 301 -18.32 0.72 -8.31
CA MET A 301 -17.87 0.40 -6.96
C MET A 301 -17.32 -1.03 -6.87
N LEU A 302 -17.91 -1.99 -7.57
CA LEU A 302 -17.38 -3.36 -7.60
C LEU A 302 -16.01 -3.44 -8.28
N GLY A 303 -15.68 -2.51 -9.16
CA GLY A 303 -14.37 -2.41 -9.80
C GLY A 303 -13.27 -1.83 -8.90
N VAL A 304 -13.62 -1.19 -7.78
CA VAL A 304 -12.66 -0.56 -6.86
C VAL A 304 -12.72 -1.10 -5.42
N ASN A 305 -13.83 -1.75 -5.05
CA ASN A 305 -13.99 -2.38 -3.73
C ASN A 305 -13.81 -3.89 -3.90
N PRO A 306 -12.65 -4.45 -3.53
CA PRO A 306 -12.34 -5.85 -3.77
C PRO A 306 -13.27 -6.78 -2.97
N LYS A 307 -13.55 -7.96 -3.53
CA LYS A 307 -14.24 -9.03 -2.81
C LYS A 307 -13.27 -9.76 -1.86
N TYR A 308 -12.03 -9.89 -2.29
CA TYR A 308 -10.98 -10.59 -1.55
C TYR A 308 -9.76 -9.70 -1.38
N VAL A 309 -9.11 -9.82 -0.24
CA VAL A 309 -7.78 -9.28 0.05
C VAL A 309 -6.97 -10.37 0.74
N LEU A 310 -5.66 -10.31 0.64
CA LEU A 310 -4.77 -11.30 1.24
C LEU A 310 -4.68 -11.12 2.76
N ARG A 311 -5.64 -11.70 3.49
CA ARG A 311 -5.62 -11.70 4.96
C ARG A 311 -4.55 -12.63 5.50
N ASN A 312 -3.99 -12.30 6.65
CA ASN A 312 -2.89 -13.06 7.25
C ASN A 312 -3.23 -14.53 7.47
N TYR A 313 -4.45 -14.85 7.93
CA TYR A 313 -4.85 -16.23 8.17
C TYR A 313 -4.93 -17.06 6.87
N LEU A 314 -5.30 -16.45 5.73
CA LEU A 314 -5.33 -17.13 4.43
C LEU A 314 -3.91 -17.48 3.97
N ALA A 315 -2.97 -16.52 4.08
CA ALA A 315 -1.57 -16.78 3.79
C ALA A 315 -1.00 -17.90 4.68
N GLN A 316 -1.38 -17.88 5.98
CA GLN A 316 -0.93 -18.92 6.92
C GLN A 316 -1.44 -20.31 6.57
N MET A 317 -2.70 -20.45 6.11
CA MET A 317 -3.24 -21.72 5.62
C MET A 317 -2.45 -22.25 4.42
N ALA A 318 -2.18 -21.38 3.44
CA ALA A 318 -1.38 -21.77 2.27
C ALA A 318 0.05 -22.20 2.65
N ILE A 319 0.67 -21.52 3.63
CA ILE A 319 1.99 -21.86 4.15
C ILE A 319 1.96 -23.25 4.80
N GLN A 320 1.03 -23.51 5.72
CA GLN A 320 0.93 -24.78 6.45
C GLN A 320 0.77 -25.97 5.50
N ASN A 321 -0.09 -25.84 4.49
CA ASN A 321 -0.26 -26.89 3.48
C ASN A 321 1.03 -27.09 2.64
N SER A 322 1.65 -26.00 2.23
CA SER A 322 2.87 -26.03 1.41
C SER A 322 4.07 -26.66 2.14
N GLU A 323 4.17 -26.50 3.46
CA GLU A 323 5.21 -27.13 4.29
C GLU A 323 5.12 -28.67 4.26
N THR A 324 3.92 -29.22 4.08
CA THR A 324 3.69 -30.65 3.91
C THR A 324 3.78 -31.13 2.46
N GLY A 325 4.02 -30.21 1.52
CA GLY A 325 4.13 -30.50 0.08
C GLY A 325 2.82 -30.37 -0.69
N ASP A 326 1.74 -29.90 -0.06
CA ASP A 326 0.47 -29.60 -0.72
C ASP A 326 0.40 -28.09 -1.07
N PHE A 327 0.52 -27.76 -2.35
CA PHE A 327 0.46 -26.39 -2.86
C PHE A 327 -0.95 -25.99 -3.37
N SER A 328 -1.96 -26.82 -3.19
CA SER A 328 -3.31 -26.59 -3.72
C SER A 328 -3.92 -25.29 -3.20
N GLU A 329 -3.78 -24.99 -1.91
CA GLU A 329 -4.29 -23.77 -1.28
C GLU A 329 -3.52 -22.53 -1.76
N LEU A 330 -2.22 -22.64 -1.99
CA LEU A 330 -1.42 -21.56 -2.59
C LEU A 330 -1.94 -21.20 -3.99
N HIS A 331 -2.17 -22.20 -4.84
CA HIS A 331 -2.74 -21.99 -6.18
C HIS A 331 -4.14 -21.40 -6.11
N ARG A 332 -5.00 -21.93 -5.24
CA ARG A 332 -6.37 -21.42 -5.05
C ARG A 332 -6.37 -19.95 -4.64
N LEU A 333 -5.50 -19.55 -3.71
CA LEU A 333 -5.38 -18.15 -3.31
C LEU A 333 -4.85 -17.27 -4.45
N TYR A 334 -3.85 -17.74 -5.17
CA TYR A 334 -3.32 -17.03 -6.33
C TYR A 334 -4.38 -16.76 -7.39
N ASP A 335 -5.25 -17.74 -7.68
CA ASP A 335 -6.32 -17.61 -8.67
C ASP A 335 -7.45 -16.66 -8.24
N VAL A 336 -7.62 -16.43 -6.95
CA VAL A 336 -8.70 -15.61 -6.38
C VAL A 336 -8.27 -14.16 -6.11
N LEU A 337 -6.98 -13.96 -5.83
CA LEU A 337 -6.42 -12.63 -5.52
C LEU A 337 -6.08 -11.84 -6.77
#